data_6f9f99f31f57ca27be50d6dbc1e0ecc9
#
_entry.id   6f9f99f31f57ca27be50d6dbc1e0ecc9
#
_cell.length_a   1.000
_cell.length_b   1.000
_cell.length_c   1.000
_cell.angle_alpha   90.00
_cell.angle_beta   90.00
_cell.angle_gamma   90.00
#
_symmetry.space_group_name_H-M   'P 1'
#
loop_
_entity.id
_entity.type
_entity.pdbx_description
1 polymer ?
#
loop_
_entity_poly.entity_id
_entity_poly.type
_entity_poly.pdbx_seq_one_letter_code
_entity_poly.pdbx_strand_id
1 'polypeptide(L)'
;MKHLLLVGLIFLLGACASIPQIPEQPKALSEYDAPKWALIGGGAFTDDRGKAFYGVGSATGIKNYSLQRQVADDRARADLAKVFEFYVETLTKDYQAHTTAGSFVESTEEQNSEAALKVVVSQTLRGVTIVDHFEVIERREFLSLARLDYDAFKRNVEQAEAFQELPQQVRKDIKKRADDLHREMEKESKKLQEKRGFFAAEEFSVDDDE
;
A
#
# COMPACT_ATOMS: atom_id res chain seq x y z
N MET A 1 -47.99 -22.40 -61.30
CA MET A 1 -46.57 -22.15 -61.05
C MET A 1 -46.27 -20.80 -60.35
N LYS A 2 -47.31 -20.00 -60.01
CA LYS A 2 -47.07 -18.70 -59.32
C LYS A 2 -47.12 -18.76 -57.78
N HIS A 3 -47.56 -19.82 -57.16
CA HIS A 3 -47.69 -19.97 -55.70
C HIS A 3 -46.53 -20.72 -55.05
N LEU A 4 -45.60 -21.28 -55.81
CA LEU A 4 -44.47 -22.04 -55.31
C LEU A 4 -43.26 -21.12 -54.96
N LEU A 5 -43.24 -19.88 -55.47
CA LEU A 5 -42.16 -18.87 -55.24
C LEU A 5 -42.39 -18.04 -53.99
N LEU A 6 -43.62 -18.08 -53.41
CA LEU A 6 -43.90 -17.25 -52.20
C LEU A 6 -43.56 -17.95 -50.86
N VAL A 7 -43.40 -19.27 -50.86
CA VAL A 7 -43.08 -20.06 -49.64
C VAL A 7 -41.59 -20.09 -49.37
N GLY A 8 -40.74 -19.83 -50.37
CA GLY A 8 -39.27 -19.83 -50.19
C GLY A 8 -38.68 -18.59 -49.53
N LEU A 9 -39.47 -17.49 -49.43
CA LEU A 9 -38.91 -16.19 -48.92
C LEU A 9 -39.09 -15.98 -47.42
N ILE A 10 -39.84 -16.85 -46.71
CA ILE A 10 -40.11 -16.66 -45.25
C ILE A 10 -39.10 -17.38 -44.39
N PHE A 11 -38.18 -18.20 -44.92
CA PHE A 11 -37.25 -19.01 -44.15
C PHE A 11 -35.88 -18.36 -43.90
N LEU A 12 -35.64 -17.11 -44.32
CA LEU A 12 -34.32 -16.43 -44.22
C LEU A 12 -34.21 -15.37 -43.12
N LEU A 13 -35.20 -15.23 -42.22
CA LEU A 13 -35.16 -14.23 -41.15
C LEU A 13 -34.90 -14.79 -39.75
N GLY A 14 -34.46 -16.05 -39.66
CA GLY A 14 -34.11 -16.71 -38.40
C GLY A 14 -32.64 -16.64 -38.02
N ALA A 15 -31.88 -15.59 -38.41
CA ALA A 15 -30.58 -15.33 -37.85
C ALA A 15 -30.78 -14.73 -36.47
N CYS A 16 -30.84 -15.60 -35.45
CA CYS A 16 -30.66 -15.16 -34.06
C CYS A 16 -29.32 -14.46 -33.95
N ALA A 17 -29.34 -13.13 -33.99
CA ALA A 17 -28.21 -12.32 -33.55
C ALA A 17 -28.00 -12.63 -32.06
N SER A 18 -27.09 -13.54 -31.75
CA SER A 18 -26.55 -13.70 -30.40
C SER A 18 -25.89 -12.35 -30.05
N ILE A 19 -26.58 -11.55 -29.24
CA ILE A 19 -26.03 -10.36 -28.66
C ILE A 19 -24.79 -10.81 -27.92
N PRO A 20 -23.56 -10.30 -28.26
CA PRO A 20 -22.39 -10.65 -27.52
C PRO A 20 -22.63 -10.21 -26.06
N GLN A 21 -22.65 -11.18 -25.15
CA GLN A 21 -22.73 -10.88 -23.72
C GLN A 21 -21.47 -10.13 -23.37
N ILE A 22 -21.59 -8.84 -23.03
CA ILE A 22 -20.52 -8.05 -22.44
C ILE A 22 -20.16 -8.79 -21.14
N PRO A 23 -18.89 -9.21 -20.95
CA PRO A 23 -18.49 -9.85 -19.70
C PRO A 23 -18.86 -8.92 -18.55
N GLU A 24 -19.59 -9.43 -17.58
CA GLU A 24 -19.93 -8.69 -16.37
C GLU A 24 -18.64 -8.18 -15.74
N GLN A 25 -18.54 -6.87 -15.52
CA GLN A 25 -17.36 -6.25 -14.90
C GLN A 25 -17.21 -6.83 -13.48
N PRO A 26 -16.01 -7.21 -13.06
CA PRO A 26 -15.82 -7.68 -11.69
C PRO A 26 -16.20 -6.56 -10.72
N LYS A 27 -17.05 -6.88 -9.75
CA LYS A 27 -17.48 -5.95 -8.70
C LYS A 27 -16.27 -5.27 -8.02
N ALA A 28 -16.43 -4.03 -7.58
CA ALA A 28 -15.40 -3.33 -6.83
C ALA A 28 -15.10 -4.03 -5.49
N LEU A 29 -13.91 -3.87 -4.93
CA LEU A 29 -13.55 -4.50 -3.66
C LEU A 29 -14.44 -4.03 -2.51
N SER A 30 -14.94 -2.79 -2.57
CA SER A 30 -15.88 -2.21 -1.60
C SER A 30 -17.23 -2.92 -1.53
N GLU A 31 -17.61 -3.68 -2.56
CA GLU A 31 -18.87 -4.43 -2.62
C GLU A 31 -18.81 -5.79 -1.91
N TYR A 32 -17.62 -6.19 -1.41
CA TYR A 32 -17.37 -7.50 -0.79
C TYR A 32 -17.23 -7.44 0.73
N ASP A 33 -17.73 -6.42 1.42
CA ASP A 33 -17.55 -6.24 2.87
C ASP A 33 -16.07 -6.33 3.29
N ALA A 34 -15.21 -5.75 2.44
CA ALA A 34 -13.76 -5.78 2.63
C ALA A 34 -13.36 -4.98 3.88
N PRO A 35 -12.40 -5.47 4.67
CA PRO A 35 -11.90 -4.73 5.81
C PRO A 35 -11.29 -3.39 5.34
N LYS A 36 -11.42 -2.38 6.17
CA LYS A 36 -11.00 -1.01 5.86
C LYS A 36 -9.57 -0.92 5.31
N TRP A 37 -8.64 -1.72 5.83
CA TRP A 37 -7.26 -1.72 5.37
C TRP A 37 -7.10 -2.18 3.91
N ALA A 38 -7.96 -3.09 3.44
CA ALA A 38 -7.92 -3.58 2.06
C ALA A 38 -8.32 -2.49 1.04
N LEU A 39 -9.17 -1.54 1.46
CA LEU A 39 -9.62 -0.41 0.63
C LEU A 39 -8.64 0.77 0.69
N ILE A 40 -7.95 0.95 1.80
CA ILE A 40 -7.08 2.09 2.08
C ILE A 40 -5.69 1.91 1.46
N GLY A 41 -5.11 0.70 1.59
CA GLY A 41 -3.73 0.43 1.20
C GLY A 41 -2.71 0.70 2.32
N GLY A 42 -1.42 0.65 1.96
CA GLY A 42 -0.30 0.89 2.87
C GLY A 42 -0.14 2.34 3.30
N GLY A 43 0.69 2.58 4.32
CA GLY A 43 0.98 3.93 4.85
C GLY A 43 1.45 3.92 6.30
N ALA A 44 1.54 5.12 6.89
CA ALA A 44 1.81 5.30 8.31
C ALA A 44 0.49 5.57 9.04
N PHE A 45 0.24 4.85 10.15
CA PHE A 45 -0.96 4.97 10.95
C PHE A 45 -0.67 4.75 12.44
N THR A 46 -1.62 5.16 13.27
CA THR A 46 -1.65 4.82 14.70
C THR A 46 -2.87 3.94 14.95
N ASP A 47 -2.63 2.74 15.48
CA ASP A 47 -3.66 1.78 15.91
C ASP A 47 -3.68 1.64 17.45
N ASP A 48 -4.43 0.66 17.97
CA ASP A 48 -4.53 0.32 19.39
C ASP A 48 -3.19 -0.15 19.99
N ARG A 49 -2.27 -0.64 19.17
CA ARG A 49 -0.91 -1.06 19.55
C ARG A 49 0.13 0.06 19.43
N GLY A 50 -0.25 1.24 18.92
CA GLY A 50 0.62 2.40 18.75
C GLY A 50 0.91 2.74 17.29
N LYS A 51 1.92 3.60 17.10
CA LYS A 51 2.37 4.02 15.75
C LYS A 51 2.94 2.83 14.98
N ALA A 52 2.58 2.72 13.70
CA ALA A 52 3.05 1.65 12.83
C ALA A 52 3.12 2.08 11.35
N PHE A 53 3.85 1.29 10.56
CA PHE A 53 3.79 1.31 9.10
C PHE A 53 3.05 0.07 8.62
N TYR A 54 2.28 0.24 7.57
CA TYR A 54 1.49 -0.83 6.95
C TYR A 54 1.78 -0.95 5.47
N GLY A 55 1.71 -2.18 4.96
CA GLY A 55 1.73 -2.47 3.54
C GLY A 55 0.65 -3.48 3.19
N VAL A 56 0.07 -3.36 2.01
CA VAL A 56 -0.97 -4.23 1.49
C VAL A 56 -0.50 -4.93 0.24
N GLY A 57 -0.67 -6.23 0.18
CA GLY A 57 -0.37 -7.03 -0.99
C GLY A 57 -1.55 -7.87 -1.42
N SER A 58 -1.76 -8.03 -2.72
CA SER A 58 -2.77 -8.92 -3.27
C SER A 58 -2.20 -9.90 -4.28
N ALA A 59 -2.83 -11.08 -4.39
CA ALA A 59 -2.54 -12.07 -5.38
C ALA A 59 -3.84 -12.62 -5.97
N THR A 60 -3.90 -12.70 -7.32
CA THR A 60 -5.07 -13.18 -8.04
C THR A 60 -4.72 -14.33 -8.98
N GLY A 61 -5.66 -15.23 -9.22
CA GLY A 61 -5.60 -16.23 -10.29
C GLY A 61 -4.61 -17.37 -10.10
N ILE A 62 -3.96 -17.49 -8.94
CA ILE A 62 -3.05 -18.59 -8.62
C ILE A 62 -3.88 -19.78 -8.13
N LYS A 63 -3.79 -20.93 -8.83
CA LYS A 63 -4.57 -22.14 -8.50
C LYS A 63 -4.18 -22.78 -7.17
N ASN A 64 -2.91 -22.72 -6.81
CA ASN A 64 -2.42 -23.23 -5.53
C ASN A 64 -2.67 -22.18 -4.44
N TYR A 65 -3.58 -22.47 -3.52
CA TYR A 65 -3.98 -21.57 -2.45
C TYR A 65 -2.81 -21.14 -1.54
N SER A 66 -1.96 -22.10 -1.14
CA SER A 66 -0.81 -21.80 -0.29
C SER A 66 0.18 -20.86 -0.99
N LEU A 67 0.41 -21.08 -2.29
CA LEU A 67 1.26 -20.20 -3.09
C LEU A 67 0.62 -18.82 -3.28
N GLN A 68 -0.70 -18.75 -3.48
CA GLN A 68 -1.42 -17.49 -3.63
C GLN A 68 -1.29 -16.64 -2.36
N ARG A 69 -1.50 -17.24 -1.19
CA ARG A 69 -1.31 -16.60 0.10
C ARG A 69 0.13 -16.12 0.28
N GLN A 70 1.11 -16.97 0.00
CA GLN A 70 2.52 -16.60 0.11
C GLN A 70 2.87 -15.39 -0.79
N VAL A 71 2.39 -15.38 -2.03
CA VAL A 71 2.61 -14.25 -2.95
C VAL A 71 1.97 -12.96 -2.43
N ALA A 72 0.77 -13.03 -1.85
CA ALA A 72 0.11 -11.87 -1.23
C ALA A 72 0.92 -11.36 -0.02
N ASP A 73 1.38 -12.26 0.85
CA ASP A 73 2.21 -11.93 2.01
C ASP A 73 3.53 -11.26 1.61
N ASP A 74 4.20 -11.78 0.58
CA ASP A 74 5.47 -11.21 0.10
C ASP A 74 5.26 -9.83 -0.55
N ARG A 75 4.14 -9.64 -1.28
CA ARG A 75 3.76 -8.34 -1.83
C ARG A 75 3.43 -7.33 -0.74
N ALA A 76 2.75 -7.74 0.33
CA ALA A 76 2.45 -6.88 1.47
C ALA A 76 3.73 -6.43 2.19
N ARG A 77 4.70 -7.34 2.38
CA ARG A 77 6.02 -6.99 2.92
C ARG A 77 6.79 -6.05 2.01
N ALA A 78 6.75 -6.28 0.70
CA ALA A 78 7.42 -5.42 -0.28
C ALA A 78 6.78 -4.02 -0.35
N ASP A 79 5.46 -3.91 -0.24
CA ASP A 79 4.75 -2.63 -0.19
C ASP A 79 5.12 -1.84 1.08
N LEU A 80 5.09 -2.52 2.24
CA LEU A 80 5.52 -1.92 3.51
C LEU A 80 6.98 -1.47 3.46
N ALA A 81 7.88 -2.26 2.86
CA ALA A 81 9.28 -1.90 2.73
C ALA A 81 9.45 -0.59 1.96
N LYS A 82 8.70 -0.37 0.87
CA LYS A 82 8.71 0.90 0.12
C LYS A 82 8.24 2.08 0.97
N VAL A 83 7.15 1.91 1.74
CA VAL A 83 6.65 2.95 2.66
C VAL A 83 7.72 3.32 3.69
N PHE A 84 8.38 2.33 4.25
CA PHE A 84 9.39 2.52 5.28
C PHE A 84 10.71 3.09 4.72
N GLU A 85 11.15 2.63 3.56
CA GLU A 85 12.31 3.16 2.85
C GLU A 85 12.12 4.64 2.50
N PHE A 86 10.95 5.00 1.97
CA PHE A 86 10.59 6.40 1.71
C PHE A 86 10.63 7.25 2.99
N TYR A 87 10.12 6.73 4.09
CA TYR A 87 10.18 7.41 5.40
C TYR A 87 11.64 7.69 5.81
N VAL A 88 12.52 6.68 5.74
CA VAL A 88 13.92 6.85 6.16
C VAL A 88 14.71 7.74 5.20
N GLU A 89 14.45 7.63 3.89
CA GLU A 89 15.07 8.52 2.90
C GLU A 89 14.69 9.99 3.14
N THR A 90 13.41 10.24 3.43
CA THR A 90 12.92 11.59 3.78
C THR A 90 13.57 12.10 5.07
N LEU A 91 13.63 11.25 6.10
CA LEU A 91 14.29 11.59 7.36
C LEU A 91 15.76 11.97 7.16
N THR A 92 16.47 11.23 6.31
CA THR A 92 17.87 11.49 5.97
C THR A 92 18.04 12.83 5.25
N LYS A 93 17.20 13.09 4.23
CA LYS A 93 17.22 14.36 3.47
C LYS A 93 16.91 15.57 4.35
N ASP A 94 15.90 15.45 5.21
CA ASP A 94 15.54 16.53 6.13
C ASP A 94 16.65 16.83 7.12
N TYR A 95 17.34 15.80 7.61
CA TYR A 95 18.50 15.98 8.49
C TYR A 95 19.64 16.71 7.76
N GLN A 96 19.99 16.29 6.55
CA GLN A 96 21.01 16.93 5.71
C GLN A 96 20.67 18.40 5.43
N ALA A 97 19.42 18.72 5.08
CA ALA A 97 18.98 20.08 4.81
C ALA A 97 19.13 21.02 6.04
N HIS A 98 18.97 20.48 7.25
CA HIS A 98 19.12 21.27 8.49
C HIS A 98 20.59 21.51 8.88
N THR A 99 21.48 20.60 8.53
CA THR A 99 22.92 20.70 8.87
C THR A 99 23.71 21.52 7.84
N THR A 100 23.28 21.50 6.56
CA THR A 100 23.98 22.18 5.45
C THR A 100 23.58 23.65 5.25
N ALA A 101 22.80 24.27 6.11
CA ALA A 101 22.40 25.67 5.97
C ALA A 101 23.62 26.62 5.99
N GLY A 102 24.45 26.60 4.94
CA GLY A 102 25.59 27.47 4.72
C GLY A 102 26.88 26.82 4.19
N SER A 103 26.94 25.52 3.98
CA SER A 103 28.11 24.83 3.43
C SER A 103 27.73 23.91 2.28
N PHE A 104 28.43 24.04 1.12
CA PHE A 104 28.26 23.19 -0.06
C PHE A 104 29.04 21.86 0.03
N VAL A 105 29.68 21.57 1.19
CA VAL A 105 30.46 20.36 1.41
C VAL A 105 29.73 19.47 2.41
N GLU A 106 29.37 18.25 1.98
CA GLU A 106 28.83 17.23 2.89
C GLU A 106 29.82 17.01 4.05
N SER A 107 29.33 17.14 5.26
CA SER A 107 30.16 16.89 6.44
C SER A 107 30.33 15.39 6.68
N THR A 108 31.42 14.99 7.33
CA THR A 108 31.64 13.59 7.74
C THR A 108 30.49 13.09 8.64
N GLU A 109 29.88 13.96 9.43
CA GLU A 109 28.74 13.65 10.29
C GLU A 109 27.47 13.31 9.50
N GLU A 110 27.23 13.95 8.35
CA GLU A 110 26.09 13.65 7.46
C GLU A 110 26.23 12.28 6.83
N GLN A 111 27.43 11.95 6.30
CA GLN A 111 27.70 10.63 5.72
C GLN A 111 27.57 9.51 6.76
N ASN A 112 28.05 9.74 7.97
CA ASN A 112 27.94 8.77 9.06
C ASN A 112 26.48 8.58 9.51
N SER A 113 25.68 9.64 9.54
CA SER A 113 24.24 9.58 9.88
C SER A 113 23.45 8.80 8.83
N GLU A 114 23.72 9.01 7.54
CA GLU A 114 23.09 8.28 6.45
C GLU A 114 23.45 6.79 6.49
N ALA A 115 24.73 6.46 6.71
CA ALA A 115 25.18 5.08 6.82
C ALA A 115 24.51 4.37 8.01
N ALA A 116 24.43 5.04 9.17
CA ALA A 116 23.77 4.52 10.36
C ALA A 116 22.28 4.21 10.10
N LEU A 117 21.55 5.13 9.46
CA LEU A 117 20.14 4.95 9.13
C LEU A 117 19.91 3.80 8.14
N LYS A 118 20.76 3.64 7.11
CA LYS A 118 20.66 2.52 6.17
C LYS A 118 20.80 1.14 6.83
N VAL A 119 21.74 1.01 7.80
CA VAL A 119 21.88 -0.24 8.56
C VAL A 119 20.62 -0.54 9.38
N VAL A 120 20.08 0.48 10.04
CA VAL A 120 18.86 0.36 10.84
C VAL A 120 17.67 -0.08 10.00
N VAL A 121 17.52 0.42 8.77
CA VAL A 121 16.45 0.00 7.84
C VAL A 121 16.44 -1.51 7.63
N SER A 122 17.58 -2.06 7.24
CA SER A 122 17.70 -3.50 6.96
C SER A 122 17.38 -4.36 8.19
N GLN A 123 17.76 -3.93 9.39
CA GLN A 123 17.46 -4.63 10.63
C GLN A 123 15.97 -4.53 10.99
N THR A 124 15.39 -3.36 10.83
CA THR A 124 13.99 -3.10 11.17
C THR A 124 13.02 -3.85 10.28
N LEU A 125 13.29 -3.92 8.97
CA LEU A 125 12.43 -4.66 8.02
C LEU A 125 12.34 -6.17 8.33
N ARG A 126 13.30 -6.74 9.06
CA ARG A 126 13.18 -8.14 9.55
C ARG A 126 12.07 -8.34 10.58
N GLY A 127 11.61 -7.27 11.23
CA GLY A 127 10.52 -7.29 12.20
C GLY A 127 9.13 -7.16 11.59
N VAL A 128 9.01 -7.12 10.25
CA VAL A 128 7.72 -7.04 9.57
C VAL A 128 6.93 -8.34 9.77
N THR A 129 5.69 -8.21 10.24
CA THR A 129 4.77 -9.32 10.45
C THR A 129 3.53 -9.18 9.57
N ILE A 130 2.97 -10.30 9.10
CA ILE A 130 1.63 -10.32 8.52
C ILE A 130 0.63 -10.39 9.67
N VAL A 131 -0.30 -9.46 9.69
CA VAL A 131 -1.25 -9.31 10.82
C VAL A 131 -2.68 -9.61 10.45
N ASP A 132 -3.02 -9.60 9.16
CA ASP A 132 -4.38 -9.91 8.69
C ASP A 132 -4.38 -10.41 7.25
N HIS A 133 -5.48 -11.10 6.89
CA HIS A 133 -5.76 -11.58 5.54
C HIS A 133 -7.23 -11.37 5.21
N PHE A 134 -7.50 -11.13 3.93
CA PHE A 134 -8.85 -11.07 3.39
C PHE A 134 -8.91 -11.78 2.02
N GLU A 135 -9.94 -12.60 1.81
CA GLU A 135 -10.10 -13.36 0.56
C GLU A 135 -11.44 -12.99 -0.11
N VAL A 136 -11.38 -12.69 -1.40
CA VAL A 136 -12.55 -12.54 -2.26
C VAL A 136 -12.62 -13.74 -3.20
N ILE A 137 -13.45 -14.72 -2.83
CA ILE A 137 -13.55 -16.01 -3.51
C ILE A 137 -13.96 -15.83 -4.97
N GLU A 138 -14.95 -14.98 -5.27
CA GLU A 138 -15.48 -14.73 -6.61
C GLU A 138 -14.42 -14.14 -7.54
N ARG A 139 -13.52 -13.31 -7.00
CA ARG A 139 -12.40 -12.72 -7.76
C ARG A 139 -11.15 -13.59 -7.74
N ARG A 140 -11.15 -14.68 -6.99
CA ARG A 140 -9.95 -15.49 -6.69
C ARG A 140 -8.79 -14.59 -6.26
N GLU A 141 -9.09 -13.61 -5.42
CA GLU A 141 -8.13 -12.64 -4.92
C GLU A 141 -7.90 -12.85 -3.43
N PHE A 142 -6.64 -12.86 -3.05
CA PHE A 142 -6.18 -12.97 -1.68
C PHE A 142 -5.39 -11.72 -1.31
N LEU A 143 -5.76 -11.05 -0.24
CA LEU A 143 -5.11 -9.85 0.25
C LEU A 143 -4.44 -10.14 1.60
N SER A 144 -3.30 -9.51 1.83
CA SER A 144 -2.52 -9.60 3.07
C SER A 144 -2.16 -8.21 3.58
N LEU A 145 -2.19 -8.04 4.88
CA LEU A 145 -1.77 -6.84 5.58
C LEU A 145 -0.46 -7.11 6.33
N ALA A 146 0.59 -6.40 5.97
CA ALA A 146 1.85 -6.36 6.69
C ALA A 146 1.90 -5.18 7.65
N ARG A 147 2.54 -5.35 8.82
CA ARG A 147 2.70 -4.33 9.86
C ARG A 147 4.14 -4.31 10.38
N LEU A 148 4.64 -3.10 10.62
CA LEU A 148 5.92 -2.83 11.27
C LEU A 148 5.71 -1.82 12.39
N ASP A 149 6.05 -2.20 13.62
CA ASP A 149 5.98 -1.30 14.77
C ASP A 149 6.97 -0.14 14.67
N TYR A 150 6.50 1.09 14.86
CA TYR A 150 7.37 2.26 14.92
C TYR A 150 8.34 2.20 16.11
N ASP A 151 7.90 1.65 17.24
CA ASP A 151 8.79 1.48 18.41
C ASP A 151 9.88 0.43 18.16
N ALA A 152 9.65 -0.57 17.29
CA ALA A 152 10.72 -1.46 16.87
C ALA A 152 11.81 -0.71 16.09
N PHE A 153 11.41 0.20 15.20
CA PHE A 153 12.36 1.08 14.52
C PHE A 153 13.18 1.92 15.53
N LYS A 154 12.52 2.59 16.47
CA LYS A 154 13.22 3.40 17.49
C LYS A 154 14.22 2.59 18.31
N ARG A 155 13.83 1.39 18.74
CA ARG A 155 14.75 0.49 19.47
C ARG A 155 15.95 0.11 18.62
N ASN A 156 15.77 -0.22 17.36
CA ASN A 156 16.85 -0.58 16.45
C ASN A 156 17.80 0.61 16.20
N VAL A 157 17.25 1.83 16.05
CA VAL A 157 18.06 3.06 16.00
C VAL A 157 18.91 3.22 17.25
N GLU A 158 18.32 3.04 18.43
CA GLU A 158 19.01 3.19 19.70
C GLU A 158 20.10 2.13 19.95
N GLN A 159 19.93 0.94 19.37
CA GLN A 159 20.89 -0.18 19.52
C GLN A 159 21.99 -0.18 18.46
N ALA A 160 21.83 0.56 17.36
CA ALA A 160 22.81 0.62 16.30
C ALA A 160 24.08 1.32 16.76
N GLU A 161 25.23 0.62 16.72
CA GLU A 161 26.53 1.14 17.12
C GLU A 161 26.85 2.46 16.39
N ALA A 162 26.69 2.47 15.06
CA ALA A 162 26.91 3.66 14.25
C ALA A 162 26.04 4.86 14.68
N PHE A 163 24.84 4.63 15.22
CA PHE A 163 24.00 5.70 15.77
C PHE A 163 24.51 6.19 17.12
N GLN A 164 25.07 5.30 17.93
CA GLN A 164 25.64 5.66 19.24
C GLN A 164 26.91 6.51 19.11
N GLU A 165 27.66 6.37 18.02
CA GLU A 165 28.84 7.18 17.70
C GLU A 165 28.52 8.64 17.35
N LEU A 166 27.24 8.93 16.95
CA LEU A 166 26.83 10.28 16.64
C LEU A 166 26.78 11.19 17.89
N PRO A 167 27.06 12.51 17.76
CA PRO A 167 26.90 13.46 18.82
C PRO A 167 25.50 13.42 19.46
N GLN A 168 25.40 13.63 20.77
CA GLN A 168 24.14 13.54 21.51
C GLN A 168 23.04 14.45 20.94
N GLN A 169 23.41 15.65 20.50
CA GLN A 169 22.47 16.60 19.92
C GLN A 169 21.90 16.05 18.60
N VAL A 170 22.75 15.53 17.71
CA VAL A 170 22.37 14.91 16.44
C VAL A 170 21.39 13.76 16.67
N ARG A 171 21.67 12.88 17.63
CA ARG A 171 20.76 11.76 17.98
C ARG A 171 19.39 12.25 18.44
N LYS A 172 19.33 13.34 19.21
CA LYS A 172 18.07 13.94 19.66
C LYS A 172 17.28 14.53 18.49
N ASP A 173 17.96 15.23 17.60
CA ASP A 173 17.34 15.88 16.45
C ASP A 173 16.77 14.86 15.46
N ILE A 174 17.51 13.78 15.17
CA ILE A 174 17.03 12.65 14.35
C ILE A 174 15.78 12.01 14.98
N LYS A 175 15.79 11.72 16.29
CA LYS A 175 14.63 11.14 16.97
C LYS A 175 13.40 12.04 16.92
N LYS A 176 13.59 13.33 17.17
CA LYS A 176 12.50 14.32 17.09
C LYS A 176 11.93 14.38 15.68
N ARG A 177 12.78 14.50 14.67
CA ARG A 177 12.33 14.56 13.26
C ARG A 177 11.63 13.28 12.82
N ALA A 178 12.09 12.12 13.28
CA ALA A 178 11.45 10.84 13.04
C ALA A 178 10.00 10.81 13.56
N ASP A 179 9.77 11.29 14.79
CA ASP A 179 8.43 11.39 15.36
C ASP A 179 7.52 12.38 14.60
N ASP A 180 8.08 13.51 14.15
CA ASP A 180 7.36 14.53 13.39
C ASP A 180 6.97 14.00 12.00
N LEU A 181 7.90 13.36 11.30
CA LEU A 181 7.69 12.80 9.97
C LEU A 181 6.63 11.67 9.98
N HIS A 182 6.65 10.80 11.00
CA HIS A 182 5.58 9.78 11.10
C HIS A 182 4.20 10.44 11.22
N ARG A 183 4.07 11.52 11.99
CA ARG A 183 2.81 12.27 12.12
C ARG A 183 2.40 12.96 10.82
N GLU A 184 3.36 13.47 10.04
CA GLU A 184 3.10 14.07 8.72
C GLU A 184 2.58 13.01 7.75
N MET A 185 3.25 11.86 7.66
CA MET A 185 2.82 10.74 6.82
C MET A 185 1.45 10.19 7.23
N GLU A 186 1.16 10.10 8.53
CA GLU A 186 -0.17 9.68 9.01
C GLU A 186 -1.27 10.65 8.56
N LYS A 187 -1.02 11.96 8.62
CA LYS A 187 -1.98 12.96 8.13
C LYS A 187 -2.23 12.82 6.62
N GLU A 188 -1.18 12.61 5.83
CA GLU A 188 -1.33 12.40 4.39
C GLU A 188 -2.07 11.08 4.09
N SER A 189 -1.76 10.01 4.80
CA SER A 189 -2.48 8.74 4.67
C SER A 189 -3.98 8.90 4.97
N LYS A 190 -4.35 9.65 6.03
CA LYS A 190 -5.75 9.95 6.37
C LYS A 190 -6.45 10.80 5.31
N LYS A 191 -5.81 11.82 4.76
CA LYS A 191 -6.35 12.62 3.65
C LYS A 191 -6.61 11.78 2.39
N LEU A 192 -5.70 10.87 2.07
CA LEU A 192 -5.89 9.96 0.94
C LEU A 192 -7.07 9.01 1.16
N GLN A 193 -7.28 8.55 2.40
CA GLN A 193 -8.45 7.75 2.76
C GLN A 193 -9.76 8.52 2.56
N GLU A 194 -9.81 9.76 3.06
CA GLU A 194 -10.99 10.62 2.92
C GLU A 194 -11.34 10.86 1.44
N LYS A 195 -10.34 11.14 0.61
CA LYS A 195 -10.51 11.30 -0.84
C LYS A 195 -11.03 10.02 -1.51
N ARG A 196 -10.45 8.86 -1.19
CA ARG A 196 -10.89 7.57 -1.75
C ARG A 196 -12.31 7.21 -1.30
N GLY A 197 -12.66 7.49 -0.04
CA GLY A 197 -14.02 7.31 0.48
C GLY A 197 -15.04 8.22 -0.21
N PHE A 198 -14.65 9.44 -0.57
CA PHE A 198 -15.49 10.37 -1.33
C PHE A 198 -15.73 9.87 -2.76
N PHE A 199 -14.68 9.43 -3.47
CA PHE A 199 -14.83 8.87 -4.83
C PHE A 199 -15.64 7.57 -4.84
N ALA A 200 -15.50 6.70 -3.85
CA ALA A 200 -16.31 5.49 -3.73
C ALA A 200 -17.81 5.80 -3.49
N ALA A 201 -18.11 6.91 -2.80
CA ALA A 201 -19.49 7.35 -2.56
C ALA A 201 -20.11 8.05 -3.79
N GLU A 202 -19.31 8.73 -4.61
CA GLU A 202 -19.77 9.41 -5.83
C GLU A 202 -20.05 8.42 -6.98
N GLU A 203 -19.25 7.36 -7.12
CA GLU A 203 -19.53 6.28 -8.09
C GLU A 203 -20.85 5.55 -7.79
N PHE A 204 -21.29 5.53 -6.53
CA PHE A 204 -22.52 4.86 -6.12
C PHE A 204 -23.80 5.71 -6.32
N SER A 205 -23.69 7.00 -6.62
CA SER A 205 -24.83 7.92 -6.74
C SER A 205 -25.27 8.24 -8.15
N VAL A 206 -24.63 7.67 -9.19
CA VAL A 206 -24.86 8.04 -10.60
C VAL A 206 -25.88 7.14 -11.32
N ASP A 207 -26.28 6.00 -10.77
CA ASP A 207 -27.11 5.01 -11.47
C ASP A 207 -28.58 4.90 -11.02
N ASP A 208 -29.12 5.84 -10.21
CA ASP A 208 -30.51 5.78 -9.74
C ASP A 208 -31.48 6.74 -10.48
N ASP A 209 -31.08 7.38 -11.59
CA ASP A 209 -31.94 8.26 -12.39
C ASP A 209 -32.01 7.86 -13.87
N GLU A 210 -32.59 6.66 -14.21
CA GLU A 210 -33.21 6.40 -15.51
C GLU A 210 -34.38 5.39 -15.41
#